data_68e472d8913bb23b147911117e71fd05
#
_entry.id   68e472d8913bb23b147911117e71fd05
#
_cell.length_a   1.000
_cell.length_b   1.000
_cell.length_c   1.000
_cell.angle_alpha   90.00
_cell.angle_beta   90.00
_cell.angle_gamma   90.00
#
_symmetry.space_group_name_H-M   'P 1'
#
loop_
_entity.id
_entity.type
_entity.pdbx_description
1 polymer ?
#
loop_
_entity_poly.entity_id
_entity_poly.type
_entity_poly.pdbx_seq_one_letter_code
_entity_poly.pdbx_strand_id
1 'polypeptide(L)'
;MAIRSHSRNPVWKEFRHWCSQRKLKALPAHPWTIAAYLRLIDRRLGAKDARAVLDIISREHVLGSMRAPMRHTIVERTMEMIERRAAVRAPPPAPP
;
A
#
# COMPACT_ATOMS: atom_id res chain seq x y z
N MET A 1 12.98 14.64 19.43
CA MET A 1 13.67 14.13 18.28
C MET A 1 12.68 13.71 17.23
N ALA A 2 12.74 14.28 16.03
CA ALA A 2 11.80 13.90 14.99
C ALA A 2 12.02 12.44 14.61
N ILE A 3 10.95 11.66 14.60
CA ILE A 3 11.02 10.29 14.13
C ILE A 3 11.23 10.36 12.62
N ARG A 4 12.44 10.04 12.21
CA ARG A 4 12.72 9.92 10.79
C ARG A 4 12.64 8.45 10.43
N SER A 5 11.91 8.15 9.38
CA SER A 5 12.00 6.83 8.79
C SER A 5 13.38 6.67 8.20
N HIS A 6 14.17 5.76 8.74
CA HIS A 6 15.51 5.46 8.23
C HIS A 6 15.47 4.29 7.24
N SER A 7 14.27 3.89 6.84
CA SER A 7 14.11 2.78 5.91
C SER A 7 14.73 3.13 4.56
N ARG A 8 15.57 2.25 4.06
CA ARG A 8 16.17 2.34 2.73
C ARG A 8 15.36 1.58 1.69
N ASN A 9 14.20 1.05 2.10
CA ASN A 9 13.34 0.30 1.18
C ASN A 9 12.89 1.21 0.04
N PRO A 10 13.17 0.87 -1.22
CA PRO A 10 12.83 1.72 -2.36
C PRO A 10 11.31 1.91 -2.51
N VAL A 11 10.51 0.93 -2.15
CA VAL A 11 9.04 1.04 -2.21
C VAL A 11 8.55 2.08 -1.22
N TRP A 12 9.09 2.09 0.00
CA TRP A 12 8.74 3.08 1.01
C TRP A 12 9.16 4.49 0.58
N LYS A 13 10.36 4.62 0.03
CA LYS A 13 10.84 5.90 -0.49
C LYS A 13 9.96 6.43 -1.60
N GLU A 14 9.53 5.55 -2.49
CA GLU A 14 8.65 5.92 -3.60
C GLU A 14 7.28 6.40 -3.10
N PHE A 15 6.70 5.71 -2.11
CA PHE A 15 5.46 6.15 -1.49
C PHE A 15 5.61 7.52 -0.84
N ARG A 16 6.70 7.73 -0.09
CA ARG A 16 6.99 9.04 0.53
C ARG A 16 7.10 10.15 -0.49
N HIS A 17 7.77 9.88 -1.59
CA HIS A 17 7.92 10.83 -2.68
C HIS A 17 6.57 11.17 -3.31
N TRP A 18 5.76 10.15 -3.58
CA TRP A 18 4.42 10.33 -4.12
C TRP A 18 3.55 11.19 -3.20
N CYS A 19 3.60 10.94 -1.90
CA CYS A 19 2.89 11.75 -0.91
C CYS A 19 3.41 13.18 -0.90
N SER A 20 4.72 13.37 -0.90
CA SER A 20 5.35 14.68 -0.86
C SER A 20 4.92 15.53 -2.06
N GLN A 21 4.88 14.97 -3.24
CA GLN A 21 4.45 15.68 -4.44
C GLN A 21 2.99 16.16 -4.35
N ARG A 22 2.18 15.50 -3.54
CA ARG A 22 0.75 15.83 -3.37
C ARG A 22 0.47 16.53 -2.05
N LYS A 23 1.51 16.90 -1.32
CA LYS A 23 1.41 17.56 0.00
C LYS A 23 0.59 16.71 0.97
N LEU A 24 0.77 15.40 0.88
CA LEU A 24 0.14 14.42 1.77
C LEU A 24 1.17 13.89 2.76
N LYS A 25 0.68 13.53 3.94
CA LYS A 25 1.53 12.95 4.97
C LYS A 25 1.72 11.45 4.70
N ALA A 26 2.97 11.00 4.72
CA ALA A 26 3.27 9.59 4.53
C ALA A 26 3.32 8.79 5.84
N LEU A 27 3.61 9.48 6.96
CA LEU A 27 3.76 8.80 8.26
C LEU A 27 3.25 9.70 9.39
N PRO A 28 2.11 9.44 10.02
CA PRO A 28 1.15 8.43 9.59
C PRO A 28 0.41 8.87 8.33
N ALA A 29 0.18 7.93 7.43
CA ALA A 29 -0.58 8.20 6.24
C ALA A 29 -2.08 8.08 6.53
N HIS A 30 -2.86 8.97 5.96
CA HIS A 30 -4.30 8.88 6.04
C HIS A 30 -4.79 7.63 5.30
N PRO A 31 -5.80 6.90 5.81
CA PRO A 31 -6.31 5.71 5.12
C PRO A 31 -6.70 5.92 3.66
N TRP A 32 -7.31 7.05 3.34
CA TRP A 32 -7.64 7.38 1.96
C TRP A 32 -6.41 7.57 1.07
N THR A 33 -5.34 8.12 1.64
CA THR A 33 -4.05 8.27 0.94
C THR A 33 -3.50 6.90 0.55
N ILE A 34 -3.53 5.97 1.48
CA ILE A 34 -3.06 4.61 1.23
C ILE A 34 -3.94 3.90 0.20
N ALA A 35 -5.27 4.02 0.36
CA ALA A 35 -6.21 3.41 -0.59
C ALA A 35 -5.97 3.91 -2.02
N ALA A 36 -5.77 5.22 -2.19
CA ALA A 36 -5.48 5.80 -3.50
C ALA A 36 -4.17 5.26 -4.09
N TYR A 37 -3.15 5.15 -3.26
CA TYR A 37 -1.85 4.63 -3.70
C TYR A 37 -1.93 3.15 -4.09
N LEU A 38 -2.66 2.34 -3.33
CA LEU A 38 -2.85 0.92 -3.65
C LEU A 38 -3.56 0.75 -5.00
N ARG A 39 -4.56 1.59 -5.29
CA ARG A 39 -5.24 1.57 -6.59
C ARG A 39 -4.29 1.93 -7.73
N LEU A 40 -3.41 2.89 -7.50
CA LEU A 40 -2.40 3.27 -8.47
C LEU A 40 -1.45 2.10 -8.76
N ILE A 41 -0.95 1.46 -7.72
CA ILE A 41 -0.05 0.31 -7.87
C ILE A 41 -0.76 -0.85 -8.56
N ASP A 42 -2.02 -1.12 -8.19
CA ASP A 42 -2.80 -2.16 -8.85
C ASP A 42 -2.91 -1.93 -10.36
N ARG A 43 -3.20 -0.69 -10.77
CA ARG A 43 -3.30 -0.35 -12.20
C ARG A 43 -1.98 -0.51 -12.95
N ARG A 44 -0.87 -0.25 -12.29
CA ARG A 44 0.47 -0.32 -12.91
C ARG A 44 1.09 -1.68 -12.85
N LEU A 45 0.99 -2.35 -11.72
CA LEU A 45 1.77 -3.54 -11.40
C LEU A 45 0.92 -4.74 -10.98
N GLY A 46 -0.35 -4.54 -10.68
CA GLY A 46 -1.26 -5.60 -10.30
C GLY A 46 -1.44 -5.79 -8.80
N ALA A 47 -2.36 -6.69 -8.45
CA ALA A 47 -2.78 -6.92 -7.07
C ALA A 47 -1.67 -7.46 -6.17
N LYS A 48 -0.81 -8.31 -6.70
CA LYS A 48 0.29 -8.88 -5.93
C LYS A 48 1.24 -7.79 -5.44
N ASP A 49 1.58 -6.85 -6.32
CA ASP A 49 2.44 -5.74 -5.96
C ASP A 49 1.73 -4.77 -5.02
N ALA A 50 0.42 -4.54 -5.21
CA ALA A 50 -0.36 -3.72 -4.29
C ALA A 50 -0.33 -4.30 -2.87
N ARG A 51 -0.48 -5.61 -2.74
CA ARG A 51 -0.38 -6.29 -1.43
C ARG A 51 1.00 -6.12 -0.82
N ALA A 52 2.05 -6.32 -1.60
CA ALA A 52 3.43 -6.16 -1.14
C ALA A 52 3.70 -4.72 -0.68
N VAL A 53 3.20 -3.73 -1.41
CA VAL A 53 3.33 -2.33 -1.06
C VAL A 53 2.60 -2.02 0.26
N LEU A 54 1.38 -2.55 0.42
CA LEU A 54 0.63 -2.36 1.67
C LEU A 54 1.37 -2.95 2.87
N ASP A 55 1.97 -4.12 2.71
CA ASP A 55 2.74 -4.75 3.79
C ASP A 55 3.93 -3.88 4.19
N ILE A 56 4.62 -3.30 3.22
CA ILE A 56 5.77 -2.42 3.48
C ILE A 56 5.33 -1.13 4.18
N ILE A 57 4.27 -0.48 3.69
CA ILE A 57 3.73 0.74 4.31
C ILE A 57 3.30 0.46 5.74
N SER A 58 2.61 -0.66 5.98
CA SER A 58 2.14 -1.04 7.31
C SER A 58 3.31 -1.31 8.25
N ARG A 59 4.34 -1.97 7.77
CA ARG A 59 5.56 -2.23 8.55
C ARG A 59 6.23 -0.93 8.98
N GLU A 60 6.35 0.05 8.08
CA GLU A 60 6.96 1.34 8.40
C GLU A 60 6.18 2.08 9.47
N HIS A 61 4.85 1.99 9.45
CA HIS A 61 4.02 2.59 10.50
C HIS A 61 4.25 1.90 11.85
N VAL A 62 4.28 0.59 11.88
CA VAL A 62 4.51 -0.17 13.12
C VAL A 62 5.90 0.12 13.68
N LEU A 63 6.91 0.20 12.83
CA LEU A 63 8.27 0.57 13.27
C LEU A 63 8.32 1.98 13.85
N GLY A 64 7.45 2.88 13.42
CA GLY A 64 7.31 4.22 13.97
C GLY A 64 6.35 4.29 15.17
N SER A 65 5.98 3.15 15.74
CA SER A 65 5.03 3.04 16.87
C SER A 65 3.64 3.54 16.52
N MET A 66 3.25 3.42 15.26
CA MET A 66 1.94 3.81 14.77
C MET A 66 1.09 2.59 14.45
N ARG A 67 -0.24 2.78 14.40
CA ARG A 67 -1.15 1.70 14.07
C ARG A 67 -0.92 1.23 12.62
N ALA A 68 -0.95 -0.09 12.41
CA ALA A 68 -0.81 -0.65 11.07
C ALA A 68 -1.98 -0.23 10.18
N PRO A 69 -1.73 0.46 9.05
CA PRO A 69 -2.80 0.92 8.16
C PRO A 69 -3.65 -0.20 7.59
N MET A 70 -3.08 -1.40 7.39
CA MET A 70 -3.80 -2.54 6.84
C MET A 70 -5.01 -2.95 7.70
N ARG A 71 -5.07 -2.53 8.95
CA ARG A 71 -6.19 -2.81 9.84
C ARG A 71 -7.33 -1.81 9.72
N HIS A 72 -7.14 -0.73 8.99
CA HIS A 72 -8.19 0.25 8.78
C HIS A 72 -9.20 -0.27 7.75
N THR A 73 -10.49 -0.11 8.04
CA THR A 73 -11.57 -0.64 7.20
C THR A 73 -11.47 -0.21 5.73
N ILE A 74 -11.15 1.07 5.48
CA ILE A 74 -11.03 1.60 4.13
C ILE A 74 -9.90 0.92 3.36
N VAL A 75 -8.75 0.74 4.01
CA VAL A 75 -7.59 0.10 3.41
C VAL A 75 -7.87 -1.38 3.16
N GLU A 76 -8.45 -2.06 4.14
CA GLU A 76 -8.84 -3.45 4.05
C GLU A 76 -9.79 -3.70 2.88
N ARG A 77 -10.86 -2.92 2.79
CA ARG A 77 -11.85 -3.03 1.71
C ARG A 77 -11.25 -2.76 0.34
N THR A 78 -10.37 -1.76 0.25
CA THR A 78 -9.70 -1.43 -1.00
C THR A 78 -8.83 -2.61 -1.46
N MET A 79 -8.06 -3.19 -0.54
CA MET A 79 -7.20 -4.32 -0.88
C MET A 79 -8.01 -5.55 -1.25
N GLU A 80 -9.09 -5.84 -0.53
CA GLU A 80 -9.99 -6.94 -0.86
C GLU A 80 -10.59 -6.78 -2.26
N MET A 81 -11.01 -5.58 -2.61
CA MET A 81 -11.58 -5.29 -3.93
C MET A 81 -10.53 -5.50 -5.03
N ILE A 82 -9.31 -5.05 -4.80
CA ILE A 82 -8.19 -5.24 -5.74
C ILE A 82 -7.92 -6.72 -5.95
N GLU A 83 -7.85 -7.49 -4.88
CA GLU A 83 -7.57 -8.92 -4.95
C GLU A 83 -8.71 -9.71 -5.58
N ARG A 84 -9.94 -9.30 -5.32
CA ARG A 84 -11.12 -9.93 -5.92
C ARG A 84 -11.16 -9.71 -7.43
N ARG A 85 -10.87 -8.50 -7.89
CA ARG A 85 -10.80 -8.20 -9.32
C ARG A 85 -9.69 -8.98 -10.01
N ALA A 86 -8.55 -9.12 -9.36
CA ALA A 86 -7.44 -9.89 -9.89
C ALA A 86 -7.82 -11.37 -10.05
N ALA A 87 -8.51 -11.94 -9.07
CA ALA A 87 -8.97 -13.32 -9.12
C ALA A 87 -9.93 -13.56 -10.30
N VAL A 88 -10.82 -12.60 -10.57
CA VAL A 88 -11.76 -12.69 -11.69
C VAL A 88 -11.05 -12.57 -13.02
N ARG A 89 -10.03 -11.72 -13.11
CA ARG A 89 -9.26 -11.51 -14.36
C ARG A 89 -8.22 -12.58 -14.63
N ALA A 90 -7.86 -13.35 -13.61
CA ALA A 90 -6.85 -14.39 -13.79
C ALA A 90 -7.37 -15.42 -14.80
N PRO A 91 -6.54 -15.80 -15.80
CA PRO A 91 -6.95 -16.84 -16.72
C PRO A 91 -7.15 -18.16 -15.96
N PRO A 92 -8.13 -18.98 -16.35
CA PRO A 92 -8.30 -20.27 -15.70
C PRO A 92 -7.03 -21.09 -15.87
N PRO A 93 -6.68 -21.93 -14.88
CA PRO A 93 -5.50 -22.77 -15.02
C PRO A 93 -5.64 -23.64 -16.26
N ALA A 94 -4.54 -23.76 -17.02
CA ALA A 94 -4.53 -24.58 -18.21
C ALA A 94 -4.94 -26.02 -17.84
N PRO A 95 -5.82 -26.66 -18.61
CA PRO A 95 -6.16 -28.05 -18.35
C PRO A 95 -4.92 -28.92 -18.43
N PRO A 96 -4.81 -29.93 -17.60
CA PRO A 96 -3.66 -30.82 -17.62
C PRO A 96 -3.52 -31.58 -18.96
#